data_75158ea88e0413cd8aba9bdae784b988
#
_entry.id   75158ea88e0413cd8aba9bdae784b988
#
_cell.length_a   1.000
_cell.length_b   1.000
_cell.length_c   1.000
_cell.angle_alpha   90.00
_cell.angle_beta   90.00
_cell.angle_gamma   90.00
#
_symmetry.space_group_name_H-M   'P 1'
#
loop_
_entity.id
_entity.type
_entity.pdbx_description
1 polymer ?
#
loop_
_entity_poly.entity_id
_entity_poly.type
_entity_poly.pdbx_seq_one_letter_code
_entity_poly.pdbx_strand_id
1 'polypeptide(L)'
;MDSSSQIARAAAEAAARQSYGKLVAWLAARTRDVAAAEDALADAFAAALERWPETGVPEKPEAWLLAVARRRRVDAVRRRLTSEAGRDHLKLIAEEAEACMTDQDLPDERLRLMFACAHPAIEPGVRAPLILQAVLGFDAATIASAFLVPPATMGQRLVRAKARIREAGIPFRVPKRAELGERLDTVLEAIYATFAEGWSDPAGSETRRRNLATEGIWLGRLVASLLPDEPEALGLLALMLFAEARRTARRDGSGDYVPLAEQDHALWDHALIDEAETLLGRAASMGVIGRYQLEAAVQSVHAARRLSGETDWVAIREFYDALLSIARSPVVAINRAVAIAEAEGAVAGLAALYVLGDDKRLNDYQPYWAARAGLLARLGQVPQAVEAYDRAIGLESDPAVRRFLQGKRATLRH
;
A
#
# COMPACT_ATOMS: atom_id res chain seq x y z
N MET A 1 -8.54 36.70 -10.77
CA MET A 1 -7.52 36.21 -9.79
C MET A 1 -6.17 36.68 -10.33
N ASP A 2 -5.41 37.38 -9.49
CA ASP A 2 -4.12 37.96 -9.84
C ASP A 2 -3.10 36.84 -10.19
N SER A 3 -2.23 37.08 -11.20
CA SER A 3 -1.20 36.12 -11.65
C SER A 3 -0.29 35.68 -10.49
N SER A 4 0.02 36.59 -9.56
CA SER A 4 0.83 36.30 -8.37
C SER A 4 0.17 35.31 -7.42
N SER A 5 -1.16 35.39 -7.23
CA SER A 5 -1.93 34.42 -6.41
C SER A 5 -1.96 33.05 -7.04
N GLN A 6 -2.01 32.94 -8.38
CA GLN A 6 -1.95 31.65 -9.08
C GLN A 6 -0.58 30.99 -8.96
N ILE A 7 0.50 31.78 -9.11
CA ILE A 7 1.89 31.30 -8.96
C ILE A 7 2.12 30.81 -7.52
N ALA A 8 1.71 31.60 -6.52
CA ALA A 8 1.84 31.21 -5.11
C ALA A 8 1.09 29.92 -4.77
N ARG A 9 -0.14 29.77 -5.28
CA ARG A 9 -0.95 28.57 -5.11
C ARG A 9 -0.31 27.34 -5.76
N ALA A 10 0.13 27.47 -7.01
CA ALA A 10 0.80 26.38 -7.73
C ALA A 10 2.07 25.93 -7.01
N ALA A 11 2.87 26.86 -6.48
CA ALA A 11 4.06 26.54 -5.70
C ALA A 11 3.73 25.86 -4.38
N ALA A 12 2.69 26.30 -3.65
CA ALA A 12 2.25 25.66 -2.43
C ALA A 12 1.72 24.24 -2.69
N GLU A 13 0.94 24.04 -3.75
CA GLU A 13 0.47 22.72 -4.17
C GLU A 13 1.62 21.80 -4.61
N ALA A 14 2.63 22.32 -5.28
CA ALA A 14 3.82 21.56 -5.63
C ALA A 14 4.60 21.12 -4.38
N ALA A 15 4.85 22.04 -3.44
CA ALA A 15 5.51 21.75 -2.18
C ALA A 15 4.71 20.75 -1.34
N ALA A 16 3.38 20.86 -1.32
CA ALA A 16 2.54 19.90 -0.63
C ALA A 16 2.65 18.50 -1.23
N ARG A 17 2.58 18.36 -2.55
CA ARG A 17 2.70 17.07 -3.22
C ARG A 17 4.07 16.41 -3.06
N GLN A 18 5.15 17.19 -3.10
CA GLN A 18 6.52 16.66 -3.10
C GLN A 18 7.08 16.47 -1.70
N SER A 19 6.73 17.35 -0.76
CA SER A 19 7.46 17.48 0.49
C SER A 19 6.61 17.35 1.75
N TYR A 20 5.27 17.26 1.66
CA TYR A 20 4.39 17.19 2.84
C TYR A 20 4.84 16.13 3.83
N GLY A 21 4.96 14.87 3.41
CA GLY A 21 5.34 13.77 4.28
C GLY A 21 6.75 13.91 4.87
N LYS A 22 7.71 14.48 4.10
CA LYS A 22 9.06 14.76 4.58
C LYS A 22 9.04 15.82 5.69
N LEU A 23 8.25 16.87 5.54
CA LEU A 23 8.10 17.96 6.51
C LEU A 23 7.36 17.50 7.77
N VAL A 24 6.25 16.75 7.63
CA VAL A 24 5.53 16.15 8.77
C VAL A 24 6.45 15.19 9.53
N ALA A 25 7.14 14.29 8.83
CA ALA A 25 8.05 13.33 9.45
C ALA A 25 9.16 14.01 10.25
N TRP A 26 9.76 15.05 9.67
CA TRP A 26 10.80 15.84 10.33
C TRP A 26 10.30 16.55 11.59
N LEU A 27 9.10 17.15 11.52
CA LEU A 27 8.46 17.81 12.68
C LEU A 27 8.06 16.80 13.75
N ALA A 28 7.43 15.68 13.36
CA ALA A 28 6.95 14.63 14.24
C ALA A 28 8.10 13.90 14.97
N ALA A 29 9.23 13.65 14.31
CA ALA A 29 10.40 13.02 14.91
C ALA A 29 10.95 13.81 16.11
N ARG A 30 10.87 15.15 16.05
CA ARG A 30 11.34 16.06 17.12
C ARG A 30 10.31 16.28 18.22
N THR A 31 9.06 16.10 17.91
CA THR A 31 7.95 16.48 18.82
C THR A 31 7.29 15.26 19.44
N ARG A 32 7.47 14.09 18.82
CA ARG A 32 6.76 12.85 19.14
C ARG A 32 5.24 13.00 19.10
N ASP A 33 4.77 13.97 18.30
CA ASP A 33 3.34 14.27 18.15
C ASP A 33 3.03 14.55 16.67
N VAL A 34 2.44 13.55 16.00
CA VAL A 34 2.07 13.62 14.59
C VAL A 34 0.99 14.67 14.37
N ALA A 35 -0.02 14.74 15.25
CA ALA A 35 -1.11 15.69 15.11
C ALA A 35 -0.60 17.15 15.20
N ALA A 36 0.24 17.43 16.21
CA ALA A 36 0.82 18.75 16.34
C ALA A 36 1.77 19.12 15.19
N ALA A 37 2.41 18.13 14.54
CA ALA A 37 3.24 18.36 13.35
C ALA A 37 2.38 18.71 12.14
N GLU A 38 1.27 17.99 11.92
CA GLU A 38 0.31 18.25 10.84
C GLU A 38 -0.35 19.63 10.99
N ASP A 39 -0.83 19.97 12.20
CA ASP A 39 -1.45 21.26 12.49
C ASP A 39 -0.48 22.43 12.22
N ALA A 40 0.76 22.31 12.70
CA ALA A 40 1.78 23.34 12.49
C ALA A 40 2.14 23.52 11.00
N LEU A 41 2.16 22.42 10.24
CA LEU A 41 2.41 22.47 8.82
C LEU A 41 1.21 23.03 8.04
N ALA A 42 -0.01 22.70 8.43
CA ALA A 42 -1.22 23.29 7.85
C ALA A 42 -1.26 24.82 8.05
N ASP A 43 -0.93 25.30 9.25
CA ASP A 43 -0.78 26.73 9.54
C ASP A 43 0.32 27.38 8.68
N ALA A 44 1.43 26.67 8.39
CA ALA A 44 2.48 27.18 7.54
C ALA A 44 2.04 27.30 6.08
N PHE A 45 1.29 26.31 5.54
CA PHE A 45 0.69 26.41 4.20
C PHE A 45 -0.33 27.54 4.10
N ALA A 46 -1.17 27.74 5.12
CA ALA A 46 -2.10 28.86 5.16
C ALA A 46 -1.34 30.20 5.09
N ALA A 47 -0.27 30.36 5.90
CA ALA A 47 0.57 31.54 5.85
C ALA A 47 1.30 31.73 4.50
N ALA A 48 1.65 30.63 3.81
CA ALA A 48 2.25 30.70 2.47
C ALA A 48 1.25 31.26 1.47
N LEU A 49 0.00 30.77 1.48
CA LEU A 49 -1.05 31.25 0.59
C LEU A 49 -1.42 32.72 0.83
N GLU A 50 -1.23 33.23 2.05
CA GLU A 50 -1.44 34.64 2.38
C GLU A 50 -0.25 35.53 1.96
N ARG A 51 0.99 35.07 2.17
CA ARG A 51 2.18 35.93 2.04
C ARG A 51 2.86 35.84 0.68
N TRP A 52 2.94 34.66 0.07
CA TRP A 52 3.65 34.48 -1.21
C TRP A 52 3.06 35.28 -2.38
N PRO A 53 1.76 35.58 -2.43
CA PRO A 53 1.23 36.50 -3.45
C PRO A 53 1.85 37.91 -3.38
N GLU A 54 2.22 38.37 -2.18
CA GLU A 54 2.75 39.72 -1.94
C GLU A 54 4.28 39.74 -1.96
N THR A 55 4.93 38.73 -1.34
CA THR A 55 6.39 38.69 -1.15
C THR A 55 7.15 37.94 -2.23
N GLY A 56 6.42 37.21 -3.10
CA GLY A 56 6.99 36.22 -4.01
C GLY A 56 7.21 34.85 -3.31
N VAL A 57 7.29 33.80 -4.15
CA VAL A 57 7.62 32.46 -3.67
C VAL A 57 9.10 32.41 -3.30
N PRO A 58 9.46 31.92 -2.10
CA PRO A 58 10.85 31.83 -1.69
C PRO A 58 11.62 30.82 -2.56
N GLU A 59 12.93 30.98 -2.68
CA GLU A 59 13.80 30.09 -3.46
C GLU A 59 13.76 28.64 -2.95
N LYS A 60 13.61 28.44 -1.62
CA LYS A 60 13.47 27.15 -0.95
C LYS A 60 12.12 27.11 -0.19
N PRO A 61 11.01 26.77 -0.84
CA PRO A 61 9.67 26.75 -0.23
C PRO A 61 9.56 25.86 1.02
N GLU A 62 10.19 24.69 1.01
CA GLU A 62 10.17 23.72 2.11
C GLU A 62 10.84 24.29 3.36
N ALA A 63 11.98 24.93 3.21
CA ALA A 63 12.70 25.57 4.32
C ALA A 63 11.87 26.69 4.97
N TRP A 64 11.19 27.48 4.14
CA TRP A 64 10.29 28.54 4.61
C TRP A 64 9.09 27.97 5.36
N LEU A 65 8.43 26.93 4.79
CA LEU A 65 7.31 26.24 5.44
C LEU A 65 7.72 25.66 6.80
N LEU A 66 8.89 25.04 6.87
CA LEU A 66 9.42 24.47 8.09
C LEU A 66 9.71 25.55 9.17
N ALA A 67 10.30 26.67 8.76
CA ALA A 67 10.57 27.79 9.66
C ALA A 67 9.27 28.39 10.23
N VAL A 68 8.23 28.54 9.41
CA VAL A 68 6.92 29.03 9.85
C VAL A 68 6.25 28.02 10.78
N ALA A 69 6.21 26.74 10.43
CA ALA A 69 5.63 25.68 11.26
C ALA A 69 6.29 25.63 12.66
N ARG A 70 7.61 25.76 12.72
CA ARG A 70 8.36 25.83 13.98
C ARG A 70 7.98 27.03 14.83
N ARG A 71 7.93 28.23 14.21
CA ARG A 71 7.58 29.47 14.89
C ARG A 71 6.18 29.38 15.52
N ARG A 72 5.21 28.87 14.76
CA ARG A 72 3.83 28.66 15.24
C ARG A 72 3.79 27.71 16.44
N ARG A 73 4.59 26.64 16.43
CA ARG A 73 4.70 25.71 17.56
C ARG A 73 5.32 26.36 18.81
N VAL A 74 6.41 27.09 18.64
CA VAL A 74 7.03 27.82 19.78
C VAL A 74 6.01 28.74 20.41
N ASP A 75 5.22 29.45 19.61
CA ASP A 75 4.18 30.35 20.12
C ASP A 75 3.02 29.61 20.80
N ALA A 76 2.66 28.39 20.30
CA ALA A 76 1.65 27.54 20.93
C ALA A 76 2.13 26.97 22.28
N VAL A 77 3.40 26.57 22.37
CA VAL A 77 4.01 26.10 23.61
C VAL A 77 4.18 27.27 24.61
N ARG A 78 4.62 28.44 24.14
CA ARG A 78 4.70 29.66 24.98
C ARG A 78 3.38 30.02 25.62
N ARG A 79 2.28 29.91 24.89
CA ARG A 79 0.92 30.16 25.41
C ARG A 79 0.48 29.15 26.47
N ARG A 80 1.03 27.93 26.45
CA ARG A 80 0.73 26.85 27.43
C ARG A 80 1.66 26.85 28.66
N LEU A 81 2.88 27.40 28.55
CA LEU A 81 3.89 27.34 29.58
C LEU A 81 4.06 28.76 30.23
N THR A 82 3.58 28.88 31.45
CA THR A 82 3.77 30.08 32.29
C THR A 82 5.05 30.03 33.15
N SER A 83 5.95 29.05 32.99
CA SER A 83 7.13 28.81 33.82
C SER A 83 8.47 29.08 33.13
N GLU A 84 9.49 29.48 33.92
CA GLU A 84 10.86 29.78 33.44
C GLU A 84 11.55 28.58 32.76
N ALA A 85 11.33 27.35 33.24
CA ALA A 85 11.86 26.13 32.61
C ALA A 85 11.41 25.91 31.16
N GLY A 86 10.24 26.47 30.76
CA GLY A 86 9.76 26.46 29.39
C GLY A 86 10.55 27.37 28.45
N ARG A 87 11.15 28.44 28.97
CA ARG A 87 11.90 29.42 28.15
C ARG A 87 13.27 28.90 27.71
N ASP A 88 13.97 28.16 28.56
CA ASP A 88 15.28 27.59 28.23
C ASP A 88 15.19 26.45 27.26
N HIS A 89 14.14 25.62 27.36
CA HIS A 89 13.84 24.57 26.37
C HIS A 89 13.47 25.17 25.02
N LEU A 90 12.80 26.33 24.99
CA LEU A 90 12.45 27.05 23.76
C LEU A 90 13.64 27.70 23.07
N LYS A 91 14.66 28.13 23.83
CA LYS A 91 15.92 28.64 23.28
C LYS A 91 16.70 27.54 22.56
N LEU A 92 16.85 26.39 23.20
CA LEU A 92 17.48 25.22 22.59
C LEU A 92 16.81 24.80 21.26
N ILE A 93 15.46 24.79 21.24
CA ILE A 93 14.70 24.48 20.01
C ILE A 93 14.89 25.56 18.94
N ALA A 94 15.05 26.83 19.33
CA ALA A 94 15.28 27.94 18.40
C ALA A 94 16.71 27.92 17.82
N GLU A 95 17.72 27.64 18.66
CA GLU A 95 19.12 27.52 18.26
C GLU A 95 19.40 26.34 17.39
N GLU A 96 18.80 25.17 17.67
CA GLU A 96 18.81 24.01 16.77
C GLU A 96 18.10 24.31 15.43
N ALA A 97 17.13 25.26 15.45
CA ALA A 97 16.40 25.69 14.26
C ALA A 97 17.26 26.53 13.30
N GLU A 98 18.09 27.43 13.85
CA GLU A 98 19.01 28.25 13.05
C GLU A 98 20.17 27.41 12.48
N ALA A 99 20.68 26.45 13.24
CA ALA A 99 21.74 25.55 12.79
C ALA A 99 21.37 24.64 11.61
N CYS A 100 20.08 24.29 11.44
CA CYS A 100 19.58 23.49 10.31
C CYS A 100 19.28 24.29 9.03
N MET A 101 19.38 25.62 9.05
CA MET A 101 19.18 26.46 7.86
C MET A 101 20.42 26.58 6.98
N THR A 102 21.55 26.02 7.37
CA THR A 102 22.77 25.95 6.58
C THR A 102 22.79 24.68 5.74
N ASP A 103 22.45 24.80 4.48
CA ASP A 103 22.91 24.04 3.28
C ASP A 103 22.96 22.51 3.26
N GLN A 104 22.27 21.82 4.16
CA GLN A 104 22.16 20.36 4.08
C GLN A 104 20.72 19.96 3.73
N ASP A 105 20.59 19.03 2.76
CA ASP A 105 19.30 18.38 2.46
C ASP A 105 18.66 17.86 3.75
N LEU A 106 17.39 18.22 3.97
CA LEU A 106 16.61 17.70 5.09
C LEU A 106 16.67 16.18 5.10
N PRO A 107 17.11 15.55 6.22
CA PRO A 107 17.13 14.10 6.29
C PRO A 107 15.73 13.53 6.10
N ASP A 108 15.62 12.42 5.37
CA ASP A 108 14.34 11.79 5.11
C ASP A 108 13.89 10.97 6.34
N GLU A 109 13.00 11.56 7.13
CA GLU A 109 12.44 10.96 8.34
C GLU A 109 11.16 10.13 8.07
N ARG A 110 10.72 10.00 6.80
CA ARG A 110 9.46 9.33 6.45
C ARG A 110 9.45 7.87 6.87
N LEU A 111 10.56 7.17 6.74
CA LEU A 111 10.67 5.78 7.21
C LEU A 111 10.45 5.68 8.73
N ARG A 112 11.00 6.60 9.51
CA ARG A 112 10.78 6.66 10.98
C ARG A 112 9.31 6.92 11.32
N LEU A 113 8.66 7.79 10.55
CA LEU A 113 7.23 8.05 10.70
C LEU A 113 6.40 6.81 10.34
N MET A 114 6.72 6.11 9.26
CA MET A 114 6.05 4.85 8.89
C MET A 114 6.17 3.80 9.99
N PHE A 115 7.36 3.60 10.57
CA PHE A 115 7.53 2.69 11.71
C PHE A 115 6.73 3.10 12.95
N ALA A 116 6.56 4.40 13.18
CA ALA A 116 5.71 4.88 14.26
C ALA A 116 4.23 4.63 13.97
N CYS A 117 3.75 4.88 12.76
CA CYS A 117 2.37 4.64 12.31
C CYS A 117 2.01 3.13 12.28
N ALA A 118 2.95 2.28 11.89
CA ALA A 118 2.78 0.83 11.82
C ALA A 118 3.17 0.11 13.12
N HIS A 119 3.32 0.83 14.26
CA HIS A 119 3.69 0.22 15.52
C HIS A 119 2.66 -0.81 15.99
N PRO A 120 3.06 -1.97 16.59
CA PRO A 120 2.13 -2.99 17.08
C PRO A 120 1.06 -2.48 18.06
N ALA A 121 1.35 -1.41 18.82
CA ALA A 121 0.38 -0.77 19.71
C ALA A 121 -0.75 -0.02 18.97
N ILE A 122 -0.65 0.14 17.65
CA ILE A 122 -1.69 0.73 16.80
C ILE A 122 -2.53 -0.41 16.21
N GLU A 123 -3.84 -0.24 16.22
CA GLU A 123 -4.79 -1.20 15.65
C GLU A 123 -4.45 -1.49 14.17
N PRO A 124 -4.35 -2.77 13.75
CA PRO A 124 -3.95 -3.14 12.40
C PRO A 124 -4.76 -2.44 11.29
N GLY A 125 -6.10 -2.38 11.44
CA GLY A 125 -6.99 -1.77 10.45
C GLY A 125 -6.86 -0.25 10.28
N VAL A 126 -6.05 0.44 11.12
CA VAL A 126 -5.83 1.88 10.99
C VAL A 126 -4.39 2.25 10.61
N ARG A 127 -3.47 1.27 10.53
CA ARG A 127 -2.05 1.53 10.21
C ARG A 127 -1.88 2.07 8.80
N ALA A 128 -2.47 1.41 7.79
CA ALA A 128 -2.44 1.88 6.41
C ALA A 128 -3.13 3.25 6.25
N PRO A 129 -4.38 3.48 6.74
CA PRO A 129 -4.98 4.81 6.79
C PRO A 129 -4.10 5.89 7.44
N LEU A 130 -3.42 5.56 8.53
CA LEU A 130 -2.56 6.51 9.23
C LEU A 130 -1.29 6.87 8.43
N ILE A 131 -0.69 5.90 7.73
CA ILE A 131 0.43 6.15 6.82
C ILE A 131 -0.01 7.04 5.66
N LEU A 132 -1.16 6.76 5.04
CA LEU A 132 -1.71 7.59 3.97
C LEU A 132 -1.91 9.04 4.41
N GLN A 133 -2.42 9.26 5.61
CA GLN A 133 -2.60 10.62 6.12
C GLN A 133 -1.25 11.28 6.45
N ALA A 134 -0.43 10.65 7.28
CA ALA A 134 0.76 11.28 7.84
C ALA A 134 1.91 11.40 6.84
N VAL A 135 2.07 10.41 5.93
CA VAL A 135 3.18 10.40 4.95
C VAL A 135 2.78 10.98 3.61
N LEU A 136 1.54 10.79 3.17
CA LEU A 136 1.06 11.23 1.86
C LEU A 136 0.13 12.45 1.93
N GLY A 137 -0.37 12.82 3.11
CA GLY A 137 -1.22 13.99 3.30
C GLY A 137 -2.67 13.82 2.84
N PHE A 138 -3.14 12.58 2.68
CA PHE A 138 -4.55 12.34 2.33
C PHE A 138 -5.48 12.80 3.45
N ASP A 139 -6.59 13.43 3.09
CA ASP A 139 -7.64 13.77 4.05
C ASP A 139 -8.44 12.54 4.49
N ALA A 140 -9.03 12.63 5.69
CA ALA A 140 -9.78 11.52 6.29
C ALA A 140 -11.00 11.08 5.45
N ALA A 141 -11.62 11.97 4.67
CA ALA A 141 -12.77 11.64 3.84
C ALA A 141 -12.34 10.82 2.61
N THR A 142 -11.23 11.19 1.99
CA THR A 142 -10.62 10.44 0.88
C THR A 142 -10.22 9.03 1.33
N ILE A 143 -9.54 8.91 2.48
CA ILE A 143 -9.17 7.63 3.06
C ILE A 143 -10.41 6.79 3.39
N ALA A 144 -11.41 7.38 4.03
CA ALA A 144 -12.65 6.71 4.41
C ALA A 144 -13.39 6.12 3.20
N SER A 145 -13.46 6.87 2.10
CA SER A 145 -14.06 6.41 0.85
C SER A 145 -13.32 5.18 0.31
N ALA A 146 -11.99 5.22 0.32
CA ALA A 146 -11.17 4.13 -0.18
C ALA A 146 -11.31 2.84 0.64
N PHE A 147 -11.37 2.95 1.96
CA PHE A 147 -11.49 1.82 2.88
C PHE A 147 -12.95 1.44 3.19
N LEU A 148 -13.94 2.00 2.48
CA LEU A 148 -15.38 1.75 2.65
C LEU A 148 -15.86 1.94 4.09
N VAL A 149 -15.34 2.96 4.76
CA VAL A 149 -15.66 3.33 6.14
C VAL A 149 -16.34 4.71 6.14
N PRO A 150 -17.35 4.96 6.99
CA PRO A 150 -17.92 6.32 7.12
C PRO A 150 -16.83 7.35 7.49
N PRO A 151 -16.82 8.55 6.86
CA PRO A 151 -15.79 9.57 7.11
C PRO A 151 -15.60 9.95 8.58
N ALA A 152 -16.68 10.09 9.34
CA ALA A 152 -16.63 10.38 10.77
C ALA A 152 -15.92 9.27 11.57
N THR A 153 -16.19 8.00 11.21
CA THR A 153 -15.56 6.85 11.86
C THR A 153 -14.06 6.81 11.55
N MET A 154 -13.67 7.03 10.30
CA MET A 154 -12.25 7.08 9.92
C MET A 154 -11.53 8.24 10.62
N GLY A 155 -12.13 9.43 10.62
CA GLY A 155 -11.56 10.58 11.33
C GLY A 155 -11.31 10.29 12.81
N GLN A 156 -12.28 9.69 13.51
CA GLN A 156 -12.11 9.30 14.92
C GLN A 156 -11.02 8.24 15.13
N ARG A 157 -10.91 7.25 14.22
CA ARG A 157 -9.86 6.22 14.29
C ARG A 157 -8.47 6.85 14.12
N LEU A 158 -8.31 7.74 13.15
CA LEU A 158 -7.04 8.44 12.89
C LEU A 158 -6.63 9.34 14.07
N VAL A 159 -7.57 10.10 14.66
CA VAL A 159 -7.33 10.91 15.86
C VAL A 159 -6.88 10.05 17.02
N ARG A 160 -7.59 8.93 17.29
CA ARG A 160 -7.20 8.00 18.37
C ARG A 160 -5.84 7.35 18.13
N ALA A 161 -5.53 6.98 16.90
CA ALA A 161 -4.23 6.39 16.55
C ALA A 161 -3.08 7.39 16.79
N LYS A 162 -3.24 8.65 16.38
CA LYS A 162 -2.25 9.72 16.65
C LYS A 162 -2.09 9.99 18.14
N ALA A 163 -3.19 10.05 18.89
CA ALA A 163 -3.15 10.17 20.34
C ALA A 163 -2.42 8.97 20.98
N ARG A 164 -2.66 7.76 20.50
CA ARG A 164 -1.97 6.55 20.98
C ARG A 164 -0.46 6.59 20.74
N ILE A 165 0.00 7.12 19.60
CA ILE A 165 1.43 7.30 19.33
C ILE A 165 2.07 8.18 20.42
N ARG A 166 1.44 9.30 20.75
CA ARG A 166 1.92 10.24 21.77
C ARG A 166 1.87 9.65 23.18
N GLU A 167 0.74 9.08 23.58
CA GLU A 167 0.49 8.56 24.93
C GLU A 167 1.36 7.34 25.25
N ALA A 168 1.54 6.44 24.29
CA ALA A 168 2.39 5.26 24.45
C ALA A 168 3.88 5.57 24.28
N GLY A 169 4.26 6.82 23.98
CA GLY A 169 5.64 7.22 23.77
C GLY A 169 6.31 6.47 22.62
N ILE A 170 5.56 6.15 21.56
CA ILE A 170 6.09 5.39 20.42
C ILE A 170 7.28 6.12 19.82
N PRO A 171 8.46 5.46 19.71
CA PRO A 171 9.67 6.12 19.25
C PRO A 171 9.64 6.32 17.72
N PHE A 172 10.06 7.53 17.29
CA PHE A 172 10.28 7.86 15.89
C PHE A 172 11.72 7.48 15.50
N ARG A 173 11.96 6.19 15.30
CA ARG A 173 13.26 5.66 14.90
C ARG A 173 13.09 4.46 13.98
N VAL A 174 14.07 4.22 13.12
CA VAL A 174 14.20 2.93 12.47
C VAL A 174 14.55 1.91 13.57
N PRO A 175 13.84 0.77 13.65
CA PRO A 175 14.14 -0.27 14.63
C PRO A 175 15.58 -0.77 14.49
N LYS A 176 16.15 -1.29 15.58
CA LYS A 176 17.45 -1.97 15.52
C LYS A 176 17.32 -3.26 14.69
N ARG A 177 18.42 -3.73 14.11
CA ARG A 177 18.44 -4.92 13.23
C ARG A 177 17.72 -6.13 13.83
N ALA A 178 17.84 -6.35 15.13
CA ALA A 178 17.16 -7.46 15.83
C ALA A 178 15.63 -7.30 15.91
N GLU A 179 15.11 -6.08 15.82
CA GLU A 179 13.68 -5.75 15.87
C GLU A 179 13.11 -5.44 14.47
N LEU A 180 14.01 -5.29 13.47
CA LEU A 180 13.66 -4.73 12.16
C LEU A 180 12.69 -5.63 11.41
N GLY A 181 12.93 -6.94 11.38
CA GLY A 181 12.12 -7.87 10.59
C GLY A 181 10.63 -7.77 10.91
N GLU A 182 10.22 -8.08 12.15
CA GLU A 182 8.82 -8.01 12.58
C GLU A 182 8.20 -6.60 12.40
N ARG A 183 8.99 -5.57 12.64
CA ARG A 183 8.52 -4.18 12.51
C ARG A 183 8.41 -3.77 11.04
N LEU A 184 9.32 -4.23 10.18
CA LEU A 184 9.28 -4.01 8.74
C LEU A 184 8.08 -4.73 8.12
N ASP A 185 7.82 -5.98 8.50
CA ASP A 185 6.64 -6.73 8.03
C ASP A 185 5.36 -5.92 8.22
N THR A 186 5.20 -5.29 9.40
CA THR A 186 4.03 -4.45 9.68
C THR A 186 3.95 -3.22 8.77
N VAL A 187 5.07 -2.60 8.41
CA VAL A 187 5.11 -1.48 7.45
C VAL A 187 4.77 -1.98 6.05
N LEU A 188 5.36 -3.10 5.63
CA LEU A 188 5.12 -3.69 4.32
C LEU A 188 3.66 -4.15 4.15
N GLU A 189 3.06 -4.73 5.20
CA GLU A 189 1.63 -5.06 5.22
C GLU A 189 0.75 -3.82 5.01
N ALA A 190 1.07 -2.71 5.66
CA ALA A 190 0.32 -1.47 5.52
C ALA A 190 0.46 -0.87 4.10
N ILE A 191 1.66 -0.95 3.50
CA ILE A 191 1.89 -0.52 2.12
C ILE A 191 1.12 -1.42 1.15
N TYR A 192 1.18 -2.74 1.34
CA TYR A 192 0.47 -3.69 0.51
C TYR A 192 -1.06 -3.52 0.62
N ALA A 193 -1.59 -3.28 1.82
CA ALA A 193 -3.00 -2.98 2.01
C ALA A 193 -3.42 -1.71 1.23
N THR A 194 -2.60 -0.66 1.25
CA THR A 194 -2.81 0.56 0.44
C THR A 194 -2.88 0.25 -1.05
N PHE A 195 -1.92 -0.53 -1.55
CA PHE A 195 -1.89 -0.96 -2.94
C PHE A 195 -3.12 -1.81 -3.30
N ALA A 196 -3.46 -2.79 -2.46
CA ALA A 196 -4.56 -3.73 -2.69
C ALA A 196 -5.92 -3.02 -2.75
N GLU A 197 -6.17 -2.00 -1.92
CA GLU A 197 -7.38 -1.17 -1.98
C GLU A 197 -7.50 -0.44 -3.33
N GLY A 198 -6.39 0.10 -3.85
CA GLY A 198 -6.34 0.73 -5.17
C GLY A 198 -6.39 -0.26 -6.32
N TRP A 199 -5.89 -1.46 -6.11
CA TRP A 199 -5.90 -2.54 -7.08
C TRP A 199 -7.28 -3.19 -7.22
N SER A 200 -8.03 -3.28 -6.12
CA SER A 200 -9.35 -3.90 -6.06
C SER A 200 -10.47 -3.05 -6.66
N ASP A 201 -10.16 -1.87 -7.27
CA ASP A 201 -11.18 -1.06 -7.96
C ASP A 201 -11.70 -1.80 -9.20
N PRO A 202 -12.90 -2.38 -9.12
CA PRO A 202 -13.38 -3.32 -10.14
C PRO A 202 -13.67 -2.67 -11.49
N ALA A 203 -14.09 -1.42 -11.49
CA ALA A 203 -14.58 -0.74 -12.68
C ALA A 203 -13.63 0.34 -13.20
N GLY A 204 -12.53 0.64 -12.50
CA GLY A 204 -11.68 1.80 -12.80
C GLY A 204 -12.44 3.14 -12.69
N SER A 205 -13.62 3.09 -12.04
CA SER A 205 -14.58 4.17 -12.00
C SER A 205 -14.24 5.22 -10.96
N GLU A 206 -13.44 4.87 -9.94
CA GLU A 206 -13.00 5.79 -8.91
C GLU A 206 -11.53 6.17 -9.10
N THR A 207 -11.28 7.30 -9.72
CA THR A 207 -9.94 7.90 -9.87
C THR A 207 -9.17 7.93 -8.54
N ARG A 208 -9.88 8.09 -7.41
CA ARG A 208 -9.30 8.10 -6.07
C ARG A 208 -8.69 6.76 -5.67
N ARG A 209 -9.35 5.63 -5.97
CA ARG A 209 -8.82 4.29 -5.67
C ARG A 209 -7.62 3.95 -6.54
N ARG A 210 -7.68 4.32 -7.83
CA ARG A 210 -6.53 4.14 -8.74
C ARG A 210 -5.28 4.84 -8.22
N ASN A 211 -5.44 6.03 -7.63
CA ASN A 211 -4.34 6.76 -7.02
C ASN A 211 -3.71 5.99 -5.84
N LEU A 212 -4.47 5.21 -5.05
CA LEU A 212 -3.92 4.43 -3.94
C LEU A 212 -2.93 3.35 -4.38
N ALA A 213 -3.17 2.68 -5.51
CA ALA A 213 -2.21 1.71 -6.01
C ALA A 213 -0.90 2.40 -6.42
N THR A 214 -0.98 3.54 -7.09
CA THR A 214 0.17 4.37 -7.44
C THR A 214 0.93 4.83 -6.19
N GLU A 215 0.20 5.26 -5.16
CA GLU A 215 0.79 5.69 -3.88
C GLU A 215 1.41 4.51 -3.11
N GLY A 216 0.78 3.32 -3.16
CA GLY A 216 1.36 2.09 -2.61
C GLY A 216 2.70 1.75 -3.25
N ILE A 217 2.79 1.82 -4.58
CA ILE A 217 4.05 1.62 -5.33
C ILE A 217 5.08 2.70 -4.94
N TRP A 218 4.67 3.96 -4.83
CA TRP A 218 5.56 5.04 -4.42
C TRP A 218 6.12 4.81 -3.01
N LEU A 219 5.28 4.40 -2.04
CA LEU A 219 5.74 4.02 -0.69
C LEU A 219 6.69 2.82 -0.74
N GLY A 220 6.39 1.82 -1.55
CA GLY A 220 7.27 0.67 -1.76
C GLY A 220 8.65 1.08 -2.28
N ARG A 221 8.70 1.95 -3.30
CA ARG A 221 9.96 2.53 -3.82
C ARG A 221 10.72 3.31 -2.76
N LEU A 222 10.01 4.10 -1.95
CA LEU A 222 10.62 4.83 -0.85
C LEU A 222 11.27 3.89 0.16
N VAL A 223 10.56 2.84 0.61
CA VAL A 223 11.11 1.86 1.56
C VAL A 223 12.30 1.12 0.95
N ALA A 224 12.19 0.65 -0.29
CA ALA A 224 13.28 -0.03 -1.00
C ALA A 224 14.52 0.87 -1.18
N SER A 225 14.34 2.17 -1.37
CA SER A 225 15.46 3.13 -1.47
C SER A 225 16.12 3.42 -0.13
N LEU A 226 15.36 3.44 0.97
CA LEU A 226 15.85 3.73 2.33
C LEU A 226 16.40 2.47 3.04
N LEU A 227 15.98 1.29 2.59
CA LEU A 227 16.40 -0.02 3.08
C LEU A 227 16.80 -0.93 1.90
N PRO A 228 17.88 -0.59 1.17
CA PRO A 228 18.24 -1.28 -0.07
C PRO A 228 18.69 -2.74 0.12
N ASP A 229 19.05 -3.13 1.36
CA ASP A 229 19.52 -4.45 1.72
C ASP A 229 18.44 -5.32 2.41
N GLU A 230 17.17 -4.89 2.34
CA GLU A 230 16.05 -5.63 2.92
C GLU A 230 15.27 -6.35 1.82
N PRO A 231 15.46 -7.68 1.67
CA PRO A 231 14.93 -8.43 0.54
C PRO A 231 13.40 -8.43 0.45
N GLU A 232 12.69 -8.39 1.59
CA GLU A 232 11.22 -8.33 1.59
C GLU A 232 10.69 -6.97 1.13
N ALA A 233 11.41 -5.88 1.34
CA ALA A 233 11.05 -4.57 0.79
C ALA A 233 11.15 -4.57 -0.75
N LEU A 234 12.22 -5.17 -1.29
CA LEU A 234 12.39 -5.34 -2.74
C LEU A 234 11.34 -6.31 -3.30
N GLY A 235 11.04 -7.41 -2.60
CA GLY A 235 10.04 -8.40 -2.96
C GLY A 235 8.63 -7.80 -3.04
N LEU A 236 8.24 -6.99 -2.05
CA LEU A 236 6.96 -6.30 -2.07
C LEU A 236 6.85 -5.32 -3.24
N LEU A 237 7.89 -4.54 -3.48
CA LEU A 237 7.89 -3.61 -4.62
C LEU A 237 7.76 -4.37 -5.93
N ALA A 238 8.53 -5.44 -6.13
CA ALA A 238 8.43 -6.29 -7.32
C ALA A 238 7.03 -6.87 -7.50
N LEU A 239 6.40 -7.39 -6.43
CA LEU A 239 5.04 -7.91 -6.44
C LEU A 239 4.02 -6.86 -6.95
N MET A 240 4.11 -5.64 -6.41
CA MET A 240 3.21 -4.55 -6.81
C MET A 240 3.44 -4.12 -8.26
N LEU A 241 4.69 -4.07 -8.72
CA LEU A 241 5.02 -3.72 -10.10
C LEU A 241 4.54 -4.78 -11.10
N PHE A 242 4.72 -6.07 -10.83
CA PHE A 242 4.15 -7.14 -11.66
C PHE A 242 2.63 -7.06 -11.76
N ALA A 243 1.96 -6.77 -10.65
CA ALA A 243 0.51 -6.59 -10.67
C ALA A 243 0.12 -5.37 -11.50
N GLU A 244 0.74 -4.20 -11.26
CA GLU A 244 0.45 -2.95 -11.97
C GLU A 244 0.69 -3.06 -13.47
N ALA A 245 1.76 -3.74 -13.89
CA ALA A 245 2.10 -3.96 -15.29
C ALA A 245 0.95 -4.57 -16.11
N ARG A 246 0.06 -5.32 -15.47
CA ARG A 246 -1.06 -6.01 -16.12
C ARG A 246 -2.40 -5.30 -15.95
N ARG A 247 -2.44 -4.11 -15.32
CA ARG A 247 -3.68 -3.41 -15.00
C ARG A 247 -4.57 -3.20 -16.22
N THR A 248 -4.01 -2.75 -17.32
CA THR A 248 -4.75 -2.47 -18.56
C THR A 248 -5.32 -3.71 -19.21
N ALA A 249 -4.64 -4.86 -19.11
CA ALA A 249 -5.06 -6.12 -19.71
C ALA A 249 -6.16 -6.86 -18.92
N ARG A 250 -6.51 -6.41 -17.70
CA ARG A 250 -7.54 -7.03 -16.86
C ARG A 250 -8.97 -6.81 -17.35
N ARG A 251 -9.14 -5.84 -18.24
CA ARG A 251 -10.43 -5.48 -18.84
C ARG A 251 -10.28 -5.38 -20.34
N ASP A 252 -11.27 -5.88 -21.05
CA ASP A 252 -11.37 -5.65 -22.49
C ASP A 252 -11.95 -4.25 -22.82
N GLY A 253 -12.07 -3.95 -24.12
CA GLY A 253 -12.64 -2.70 -24.60
C GLY A 253 -14.10 -2.45 -24.20
N SER A 254 -14.82 -3.47 -23.76
CA SER A 254 -16.20 -3.39 -23.24
C SER A 254 -16.24 -3.24 -21.72
N GLY A 255 -15.07 -3.30 -21.06
CA GLY A 255 -14.96 -3.27 -19.61
C GLY A 255 -15.22 -4.62 -18.92
N ASP A 256 -15.30 -5.70 -19.68
CA ASP A 256 -15.47 -7.04 -19.14
C ASP A 256 -14.16 -7.62 -18.62
N TYR A 257 -14.26 -8.48 -17.60
CA TYR A 257 -13.11 -9.08 -16.94
C TYR A 257 -12.40 -10.09 -17.86
N VAL A 258 -11.07 -9.93 -17.96
CA VAL A 258 -10.19 -10.83 -18.71
C VAL A 258 -9.32 -11.63 -17.74
N PRO A 259 -9.50 -12.96 -17.65
CA PRO A 259 -8.66 -13.82 -16.82
C PRO A 259 -7.19 -13.74 -17.23
N LEU A 260 -6.27 -13.91 -16.29
CA LEU A 260 -4.82 -13.83 -16.54
C LEU A 260 -4.36 -14.69 -17.72
N ALA A 261 -4.93 -15.88 -17.86
CA ALA A 261 -4.59 -16.79 -18.95
C ALA A 261 -5.02 -16.29 -20.35
N GLU A 262 -6.01 -15.39 -20.40
CA GLU A 262 -6.61 -14.86 -21.63
C GLU A 262 -6.13 -13.42 -21.92
N GLN A 263 -5.30 -12.82 -21.04
CA GLN A 263 -4.81 -11.46 -21.22
C GLN A 263 -3.86 -11.35 -22.41
N ASP A 264 -4.02 -10.27 -23.18
CA ASP A 264 -3.08 -9.90 -24.23
C ASP A 264 -1.80 -9.31 -23.61
N HIS A 265 -0.67 -9.99 -23.84
CA HIS A 265 0.63 -9.58 -23.35
C HIS A 265 1.14 -8.26 -23.95
N ALA A 266 0.63 -7.88 -25.14
CA ALA A 266 0.97 -6.60 -25.76
C ALA A 266 0.45 -5.39 -24.96
N LEU A 267 -0.56 -5.61 -24.11
CA LEU A 267 -1.11 -4.60 -23.21
C LEU A 267 -0.36 -4.50 -21.88
N TRP A 268 0.63 -5.37 -21.63
CA TRP A 268 1.40 -5.35 -20.41
C TRP A 268 2.49 -4.29 -20.46
N ASP A 269 2.72 -3.58 -19.34
CA ASP A 269 3.83 -2.65 -19.21
C ASP A 269 5.15 -3.42 -18.99
N HIS A 270 5.91 -3.57 -20.06
CA HIS A 270 7.17 -4.31 -20.02
C HIS A 270 8.24 -3.62 -19.17
N ALA A 271 8.24 -2.29 -19.09
CA ALA A 271 9.21 -1.56 -18.28
C ALA A 271 9.01 -1.86 -16.78
N LEU A 272 7.75 -1.91 -16.33
CA LEU A 272 7.44 -2.31 -14.94
C LEU A 272 7.81 -3.76 -14.67
N ILE A 273 7.63 -4.66 -15.64
CA ILE A 273 8.04 -6.07 -15.50
C ILE A 273 9.56 -6.18 -15.36
N ASP A 274 10.31 -5.49 -16.21
CA ASP A 274 11.77 -5.54 -16.22
C ASP A 274 12.35 -4.92 -14.92
N GLU A 275 11.75 -3.85 -14.40
CA GLU A 275 12.07 -3.30 -13.08
C GLU A 275 11.80 -4.33 -11.96
N ALA A 276 10.64 -4.99 -11.99
CA ALA A 276 10.26 -6.00 -11.01
C ALA A 276 11.21 -7.21 -11.01
N GLU A 277 11.59 -7.72 -12.19
CA GLU A 277 12.57 -8.81 -12.33
C GLU A 277 13.94 -8.41 -11.75
N THR A 278 14.38 -7.18 -12.00
CA THR A 278 15.65 -6.67 -11.46
C THR A 278 15.62 -6.63 -9.93
N LEU A 279 14.54 -6.14 -9.34
CA LEU A 279 14.36 -6.06 -7.89
C LEU A 279 14.29 -7.46 -7.26
N LEU A 280 13.54 -8.36 -7.87
CA LEU A 280 13.39 -9.74 -7.40
C LEU A 280 14.73 -10.49 -7.48
N GLY A 281 15.48 -10.32 -8.55
CA GLY A 281 16.83 -10.90 -8.70
C GLY A 281 17.80 -10.39 -7.62
N ARG A 282 17.77 -9.10 -7.30
CA ARG A 282 18.53 -8.53 -6.18
C ARG A 282 18.12 -9.16 -4.85
N ALA A 283 16.81 -9.22 -4.56
CA ALA A 283 16.31 -9.82 -3.33
C ALA A 283 16.77 -11.27 -3.18
N ALA A 284 16.66 -12.07 -4.24
CA ALA A 284 17.08 -13.47 -4.25
C ALA A 284 18.60 -13.64 -3.99
N SER A 285 19.42 -12.71 -4.50
CA SER A 285 20.88 -12.76 -4.29
C SER A 285 21.32 -12.56 -2.83
N MET A 286 20.44 -12.05 -1.97
CA MET A 286 20.71 -11.85 -0.53
C MET A 286 20.55 -13.13 0.30
N GLY A 287 20.01 -14.22 -0.30
CA GLY A 287 19.95 -15.54 0.35
C GLY A 287 18.95 -15.66 1.49
N VAL A 288 18.09 -14.69 1.68
CA VAL A 288 16.97 -14.71 2.66
C VAL A 288 15.66 -14.73 1.90
N ILE A 289 14.89 -15.78 2.08
CA ILE A 289 13.60 -15.96 1.41
C ILE A 289 12.47 -15.53 2.33
N GLY A 290 11.59 -14.66 1.84
CA GLY A 290 10.43 -14.19 2.56
C GLY A 290 9.14 -14.28 1.75
N ARG A 291 8.05 -13.88 2.37
CA ARG A 291 6.70 -13.97 1.82
C ARG A 291 6.56 -13.20 0.51
N TYR A 292 6.91 -11.92 0.51
CA TYR A 292 6.69 -11.05 -0.66
C TYR A 292 7.57 -11.42 -1.84
N GLN A 293 8.78 -11.93 -1.58
CA GLN A 293 9.64 -12.49 -2.63
C GLN A 293 8.99 -13.69 -3.31
N LEU A 294 8.42 -14.63 -2.53
CA LEU A 294 7.75 -15.80 -3.09
C LEU A 294 6.48 -15.42 -3.86
N GLU A 295 5.68 -14.48 -3.34
CA GLU A 295 4.52 -13.96 -4.05
C GLU A 295 4.94 -13.25 -5.36
N ALA A 296 6.04 -12.50 -5.35
CA ALA A 296 6.61 -11.88 -6.55
C ALA A 296 7.15 -12.92 -7.54
N ALA A 297 7.79 -13.99 -7.06
CA ALA A 297 8.30 -15.07 -7.90
C ALA A 297 7.17 -15.78 -8.67
N VAL A 298 6.01 -16.00 -8.03
CA VAL A 298 4.81 -16.49 -8.74
C VAL A 298 4.41 -15.55 -9.87
N GLN A 299 4.45 -14.23 -9.64
CA GLN A 299 4.11 -13.24 -10.66
C GLN A 299 5.15 -13.21 -11.80
N SER A 300 6.44 -13.37 -11.48
CA SER A 300 7.53 -13.48 -12.46
C SER A 300 7.31 -14.67 -13.41
N VAL A 301 6.96 -15.86 -12.88
CA VAL A 301 6.62 -17.02 -13.73
C VAL A 301 5.44 -16.72 -14.65
N HIS A 302 4.39 -16.06 -14.15
CA HIS A 302 3.29 -15.63 -15.02
C HIS A 302 3.73 -14.60 -16.06
N ALA A 303 4.64 -13.69 -15.72
CA ALA A 303 5.17 -12.69 -16.64
C ALA A 303 6.11 -13.30 -17.71
N ALA A 304 6.85 -14.36 -17.36
CA ALA A 304 7.73 -15.08 -18.29
C ALA A 304 6.98 -15.75 -19.46
N ARG A 305 5.67 -16.02 -19.30
CA ARG A 305 4.80 -16.52 -20.37
C ARG A 305 4.82 -15.63 -21.63
N ARG A 306 5.06 -14.32 -21.48
CA ARG A 306 5.20 -13.40 -22.63
C ARG A 306 6.33 -13.81 -23.59
N LEU A 307 7.33 -14.55 -23.09
CA LEU A 307 8.51 -15.00 -23.85
C LEU A 307 8.39 -16.46 -24.27
N SER A 308 7.90 -17.34 -23.38
CA SER A 308 7.81 -18.79 -23.59
C SER A 308 6.50 -19.23 -24.26
N GLY A 309 5.44 -18.41 -24.17
CA GLY A 309 4.07 -18.77 -24.56
C GLY A 309 3.34 -19.65 -23.53
N GLU A 310 4.06 -20.25 -22.58
CA GLU A 310 3.53 -21.17 -21.58
C GLU A 310 3.83 -20.74 -20.16
N THR A 311 2.99 -21.17 -19.21
CA THR A 311 3.19 -20.92 -17.77
C THR A 311 3.79 -22.15 -17.12
N ASP A 312 4.90 -22.01 -16.41
CA ASP A 312 5.50 -23.09 -15.63
C ASP A 312 4.72 -23.30 -14.31
N TRP A 313 3.70 -24.12 -14.39
CA TRP A 313 2.83 -24.45 -13.25
C TRP A 313 3.54 -25.28 -12.18
N VAL A 314 4.60 -26.02 -12.55
CA VAL A 314 5.40 -26.77 -11.58
C VAL A 314 6.17 -25.81 -10.69
N ALA A 315 6.85 -24.81 -11.27
CA ALA A 315 7.53 -23.77 -10.50
C ALA A 315 6.55 -22.98 -9.62
N ILE A 316 5.37 -22.61 -10.13
CA ILE A 316 4.33 -21.91 -9.34
C ILE A 316 3.90 -22.75 -8.14
N ARG A 317 3.66 -24.07 -8.32
CA ARG A 317 3.33 -24.97 -7.21
C ARG A 317 4.44 -24.99 -6.15
N GLU A 318 5.71 -25.08 -6.57
CA GLU A 318 6.85 -25.09 -5.65
C GLU A 318 6.97 -23.79 -4.86
N PHE A 319 6.73 -22.62 -5.48
CA PHE A 319 6.67 -21.36 -4.76
C PHE A 319 5.52 -21.30 -3.76
N TYR A 320 4.34 -21.84 -4.09
CA TYR A 320 3.25 -21.95 -3.12
C TYR A 320 3.53 -22.95 -2.01
N ASP A 321 4.26 -24.05 -2.26
CA ASP A 321 4.72 -24.97 -1.22
C ASP A 321 5.64 -24.26 -0.22
N ALA A 322 6.62 -23.50 -0.73
CA ALA A 322 7.50 -22.68 0.10
C ALA A 322 6.71 -21.60 0.87
N LEU A 323 5.77 -20.94 0.21
CA LEU A 323 4.95 -19.88 0.84
C LEU A 323 4.08 -20.43 1.97
N LEU A 324 3.51 -21.63 1.85
CA LEU A 324 2.74 -22.29 2.90
C LEU A 324 3.59 -22.64 4.13
N SER A 325 4.89 -22.89 3.96
CA SER A 325 5.80 -23.13 5.08
C SER A 325 6.01 -21.88 5.94
N ILE A 326 5.94 -20.69 5.31
CA ILE A 326 6.13 -19.38 5.95
C ILE A 326 4.79 -18.81 6.44
N ALA A 327 3.77 -18.83 5.58
CA ALA A 327 2.47 -18.21 5.83
C ALA A 327 1.36 -19.25 5.68
N ARG A 328 0.82 -19.73 6.82
CA ARG A 328 -0.32 -20.68 6.84
C ARG A 328 -1.64 -19.97 6.50
N SER A 329 -1.75 -19.47 5.28
CA SER A 329 -2.91 -18.75 4.78
C SER A 329 -3.81 -19.68 3.95
N PRO A 330 -5.13 -19.71 4.20
CA PRO A 330 -6.06 -20.47 3.36
C PRO A 330 -6.09 -19.94 1.91
N VAL A 331 -5.82 -18.65 1.69
CA VAL A 331 -5.70 -18.05 0.35
C VAL A 331 -4.53 -18.66 -0.42
N VAL A 332 -3.36 -18.78 0.24
CA VAL A 332 -2.17 -19.45 -0.33
C VAL A 332 -2.49 -20.90 -0.68
N ALA A 333 -3.19 -21.60 0.22
CA ALA A 333 -3.57 -23.01 0.00
C ALA A 333 -4.54 -23.19 -1.17
N ILE A 334 -5.48 -22.26 -1.40
CA ILE A 334 -6.37 -22.26 -2.59
C ILE A 334 -5.55 -22.06 -3.86
N ASN A 335 -4.67 -21.07 -3.90
CA ASN A 335 -3.85 -20.79 -5.07
C ASN A 335 -2.90 -21.96 -5.38
N ARG A 336 -2.34 -22.61 -4.33
CA ARG A 336 -1.60 -23.85 -4.47
C ARG A 336 -2.44 -24.96 -5.11
N ALA A 337 -3.68 -25.14 -4.66
CA ALA A 337 -4.56 -26.18 -5.23
C ALA A 337 -4.88 -25.92 -6.71
N VAL A 338 -5.00 -24.64 -7.11
CA VAL A 338 -5.12 -24.27 -8.53
C VAL A 338 -3.84 -24.61 -9.29
N ALA A 339 -2.65 -24.30 -8.75
CA ALA A 339 -1.38 -24.64 -9.37
C ALA A 339 -1.20 -26.17 -9.52
N ILE A 340 -1.60 -26.96 -8.52
CA ILE A 340 -1.64 -28.43 -8.60
C ILE A 340 -2.59 -28.88 -9.74
N ALA A 341 -3.75 -28.25 -9.86
CA ALA A 341 -4.71 -28.60 -10.90
C ALA A 341 -4.19 -28.34 -12.32
N GLU A 342 -3.38 -27.32 -12.50
CA GLU A 342 -2.75 -27.00 -13.78
C GLU A 342 -1.52 -27.90 -14.06
N ALA A 343 -0.74 -28.25 -13.03
CA ALA A 343 0.45 -29.10 -13.19
C ALA A 343 0.12 -30.60 -13.25
N GLU A 344 -0.85 -31.07 -12.45
CA GLU A 344 -1.09 -32.50 -12.20
C GLU A 344 -2.51 -32.94 -12.59
N GLY A 345 -3.37 -31.98 -12.96
CA GLY A 345 -4.74 -32.23 -13.37
C GLY A 345 -5.81 -31.91 -12.32
N ALA A 346 -7.04 -31.71 -12.81
CA ALA A 346 -8.17 -31.22 -12.00
C ALA A 346 -8.52 -32.12 -10.81
N VAL A 347 -8.29 -33.43 -10.89
CA VAL A 347 -8.54 -34.38 -9.78
C VAL A 347 -7.65 -34.06 -8.59
N ALA A 348 -6.34 -33.88 -8.83
CA ALA A 348 -5.36 -33.58 -7.80
C ALA A 348 -5.64 -32.21 -7.14
N GLY A 349 -5.93 -31.20 -7.96
CA GLY A 349 -6.29 -29.86 -7.47
C GLY A 349 -7.56 -29.85 -6.64
N LEU A 350 -8.60 -30.55 -7.08
CA LEU A 350 -9.85 -30.64 -6.31
C LEU A 350 -9.65 -31.37 -4.97
N ALA A 351 -8.85 -32.42 -4.94
CA ALA A 351 -8.48 -33.11 -3.71
C ALA A 351 -7.76 -32.15 -2.73
N ALA A 352 -6.83 -31.33 -3.22
CA ALA A 352 -6.14 -30.33 -2.42
C ALA A 352 -7.11 -29.25 -1.87
N LEU A 353 -8.12 -28.83 -2.64
CA LEU A 353 -9.17 -27.92 -2.17
C LEU A 353 -10.07 -28.52 -1.11
N TYR A 354 -10.39 -29.82 -1.20
CA TYR A 354 -11.26 -30.47 -0.22
C TYR A 354 -10.64 -30.54 1.18
N VAL A 355 -9.31 -30.62 1.27
CA VAL A 355 -8.60 -30.55 2.58
C VAL A 355 -8.89 -29.24 3.32
N LEU A 356 -9.25 -28.16 2.59
CA LEU A 356 -9.58 -26.86 3.15
C LEU A 356 -11.06 -26.69 3.51
N GLY A 357 -11.91 -27.68 3.20
CA GLY A 357 -13.37 -27.56 3.27
C GLY A 357 -13.94 -27.26 4.67
N ASP A 358 -13.22 -27.61 5.72
CA ASP A 358 -13.62 -27.37 7.12
C ASP A 358 -13.25 -25.95 7.62
N ASP A 359 -12.50 -25.17 6.86
CA ASP A 359 -12.13 -23.81 7.25
C ASP A 359 -13.29 -22.84 7.04
N LYS A 360 -13.95 -22.47 8.14
CA LYS A 360 -15.10 -21.55 8.12
C LYS A 360 -14.83 -20.20 7.47
N ARG A 361 -13.55 -19.77 7.40
CA ARG A 361 -13.14 -18.50 6.74
C ARG A 361 -13.40 -18.53 5.24
N LEU A 362 -13.50 -19.73 4.63
CA LEU A 362 -13.72 -19.92 3.19
C LEU A 362 -15.21 -19.90 2.81
N ASN A 363 -16.13 -19.98 3.76
CA ASN A 363 -17.56 -20.01 3.48
C ASN A 363 -18.04 -18.79 2.69
N ASP A 364 -17.49 -17.63 3.00
CA ASP A 364 -17.82 -16.35 2.36
C ASP A 364 -16.67 -15.80 1.52
N TYR A 365 -15.71 -16.65 1.15
CA TYR A 365 -14.56 -16.28 0.32
C TYR A 365 -14.80 -16.67 -1.15
N GLN A 366 -15.18 -15.69 -1.96
CA GLN A 366 -15.57 -15.89 -3.37
C GLN A 366 -14.55 -16.70 -4.19
N PRO A 367 -13.20 -16.44 -4.12
CA PRO A 367 -12.24 -17.16 -4.94
C PRO A 367 -12.17 -18.67 -4.68
N TYR A 368 -12.45 -19.11 -3.44
CA TYR A 368 -12.56 -20.53 -3.12
C TYR A 368 -13.66 -21.22 -3.92
N TRP A 369 -14.85 -20.60 -3.96
CA TRP A 369 -16.00 -21.15 -4.68
C TRP A 369 -15.81 -21.11 -6.19
N ALA A 370 -15.15 -20.05 -6.71
CA ALA A 370 -14.82 -19.95 -8.12
C ALA A 370 -13.81 -21.02 -8.56
N ALA A 371 -12.74 -21.24 -7.79
CA ALA A 371 -11.76 -22.30 -8.05
C ALA A 371 -12.40 -23.70 -8.00
N ARG A 372 -13.21 -23.96 -6.95
CA ARG A 372 -13.94 -25.22 -6.82
C ARG A 372 -14.90 -25.47 -7.99
N ALA A 373 -15.66 -24.45 -8.40
CA ALA A 373 -16.57 -24.53 -9.53
C ALA A 373 -15.84 -24.86 -10.84
N GLY A 374 -14.71 -24.18 -11.11
CA GLY A 374 -13.90 -24.43 -12.30
C GLY A 374 -13.33 -25.85 -12.35
N LEU A 375 -12.85 -26.38 -11.22
CA LEU A 375 -12.32 -27.74 -11.15
C LEU A 375 -13.41 -28.80 -11.31
N LEU A 376 -14.56 -28.62 -10.67
CA LEU A 376 -15.72 -29.52 -10.83
C LEU A 376 -16.22 -29.52 -12.27
N ALA A 377 -16.25 -28.36 -12.94
CA ALA A 377 -16.61 -28.25 -14.34
C ALA A 377 -15.65 -29.02 -15.26
N ARG A 378 -14.33 -28.90 -15.02
CA ARG A 378 -13.28 -29.65 -15.77
C ARG A 378 -13.43 -31.18 -15.61
N LEU A 379 -14.00 -31.62 -14.47
CA LEU A 379 -14.26 -33.05 -14.20
C LEU A 379 -15.64 -33.53 -14.66
N GLY A 380 -16.44 -32.69 -15.32
CA GLY A 380 -17.78 -33.02 -15.75
C GLY A 380 -18.79 -33.17 -14.62
N GLN A 381 -18.48 -32.74 -13.40
CA GLN A 381 -19.38 -32.82 -12.24
C GLN A 381 -20.36 -31.63 -12.28
N VAL A 382 -21.20 -31.57 -13.28
CA VAL A 382 -22.04 -30.43 -13.64
C VAL A 382 -22.92 -29.94 -12.48
N PRO A 383 -23.68 -30.80 -11.74
CA PRO A 383 -24.55 -30.30 -10.65
C PRO A 383 -23.76 -29.57 -9.56
N GLN A 384 -22.63 -30.14 -9.13
CA GLN A 384 -21.79 -29.56 -8.09
C GLN A 384 -21.08 -28.29 -8.59
N ALA A 385 -20.66 -28.25 -9.86
CA ALA A 385 -20.07 -27.07 -10.46
C ALA A 385 -21.05 -25.90 -10.52
N VAL A 386 -22.32 -26.15 -10.88
CA VAL A 386 -23.38 -25.14 -10.90
C VAL A 386 -23.62 -24.58 -9.50
N GLU A 387 -23.74 -25.42 -8.47
CA GLU A 387 -23.91 -24.98 -7.08
C GLU A 387 -22.74 -24.10 -6.61
N ALA A 388 -21.50 -24.50 -6.91
CA ALA A 388 -20.31 -23.73 -6.54
C ALA A 388 -20.23 -22.40 -7.31
N TYR A 389 -20.61 -22.35 -8.60
CA TYR A 389 -20.72 -21.08 -9.35
C TYR A 389 -21.80 -20.17 -8.75
N ASP A 390 -22.98 -20.70 -8.38
CA ASP A 390 -24.05 -19.93 -7.76
C ASP A 390 -23.57 -19.27 -6.47
N ARG A 391 -22.79 -19.99 -5.65
CA ARG A 391 -22.19 -19.43 -4.43
C ARG A 391 -21.17 -18.35 -4.78
N ALA A 392 -20.26 -18.60 -5.72
CA ALA A 392 -19.26 -17.62 -6.15
C ALA A 392 -19.91 -16.33 -6.71
N ILE A 393 -20.94 -16.46 -7.54
CA ILE A 393 -21.69 -15.34 -8.13
C ILE A 393 -22.38 -14.52 -7.03
N GLY A 394 -22.97 -15.18 -6.02
CA GLY A 394 -23.63 -14.51 -4.91
C GLY A 394 -22.69 -13.70 -4.02
N LEU A 395 -21.43 -14.14 -3.91
CA LEU A 395 -20.40 -13.48 -3.10
C LEU A 395 -19.61 -12.40 -3.86
N GLU A 396 -19.72 -12.38 -5.21
CA GLU A 396 -18.93 -11.46 -6.04
C GLU A 396 -19.51 -10.04 -6.01
N SER A 397 -18.66 -9.06 -5.73
CA SER A 397 -19.01 -7.65 -5.71
C SER A 397 -18.76 -6.94 -7.06
N ASP A 398 -17.73 -7.40 -7.83
CA ASP A 398 -17.39 -6.84 -9.14
C ASP A 398 -18.41 -7.28 -10.22
N PRO A 399 -19.17 -6.35 -10.83
CA PRO A 399 -20.16 -6.72 -11.85
C PRO A 399 -19.58 -7.44 -13.06
N ALA A 400 -18.33 -7.15 -13.46
CA ALA A 400 -17.73 -7.78 -14.63
C ALA A 400 -17.20 -9.19 -14.32
N VAL A 401 -16.61 -9.40 -13.13
CA VAL A 401 -16.25 -10.75 -12.65
C VAL A 401 -17.52 -11.58 -12.47
N ARG A 402 -18.59 -10.98 -11.95
CA ARG A 402 -19.89 -11.65 -11.83
C ARG A 402 -20.45 -12.09 -13.18
N ARG A 403 -20.40 -11.22 -14.21
CA ARG A 403 -20.82 -11.60 -15.59
C ARG A 403 -19.97 -12.72 -16.13
N PHE A 404 -18.66 -12.68 -15.93
CA PHE A 404 -17.74 -13.74 -16.33
C PHE A 404 -18.13 -15.08 -15.70
N LEU A 405 -18.36 -15.14 -14.39
CA LEU A 405 -18.79 -16.36 -13.69
C LEU A 405 -20.14 -16.87 -14.17
N GLN A 406 -21.09 -15.97 -14.44
CA GLN A 406 -22.40 -16.30 -15.02
C GLN A 406 -22.24 -16.93 -16.41
N GLY A 407 -21.35 -16.39 -17.25
CA GLY A 407 -21.01 -16.96 -18.56
C GLY A 407 -20.44 -18.38 -18.43
N LYS A 408 -19.45 -18.58 -17.56
CA LYS A 408 -18.88 -19.93 -17.30
C LYS A 408 -19.93 -20.93 -16.79
N ARG A 409 -20.83 -20.48 -15.90
CA ARG A 409 -21.96 -21.33 -15.44
C ARG A 409 -22.93 -21.68 -16.55
N ALA A 410 -23.23 -20.75 -17.45
CA ALA A 410 -24.17 -20.97 -18.53
C ALA A 410 -23.68 -22.04 -19.53
N THR A 411 -22.36 -22.10 -19.78
CA THR A 411 -21.75 -23.10 -20.66
C THR A 411 -21.89 -24.55 -20.15
N LEU A 412 -22.19 -24.75 -18.85
CA LEU A 412 -22.37 -26.08 -18.26
C LEU A 412 -23.78 -26.69 -18.51
N ARG A 413 -24.72 -25.90 -19.01
CA ARG A 413 -26.12 -26.35 -19.23
C ARG A 413 -26.37 -26.90 -20.61
N HIS A 414 -25.35 -26.91 -21.47
CA HIS A 414 -25.34 -27.43 -22.83
C HIS A 414 -24.36 -28.57 -22.97
#